data_abdc16136749ce0986717b91539f3936
#
_entry.id   abdc16136749ce0986717b91539f3936
#
_cell.length_a   1.000
_cell.length_b   1.000
_cell.length_c   1.000
_cell.angle_alpha   90.00
_cell.angle_beta   90.00
_cell.angle_gamma   90.00
#
_symmetry.space_group_name_H-M   'P 1'
#
loop_
_entity.id
_entity.type
_entity.pdbx_description
1 polymer ?
#
loop_
_entity_poly.entity_id
_entity_poly.type
_entity_poly.pdbx_seq_one_letter_code
_entity_poly.pdbx_strand_id
1 'polypeptide(L)'
;MDISNLWEKLEPKPCNLEAIRLDLKAGLVPNLPYFVTGNEELKKKLSDNISAIDSQFSFSYIVANYGNGKTNILRYLEYFFNEVFKERNVKVAYWRADVDKYDLILLLLYIIQIRFKKQLISAMQELSIDDLDDAAIKYENSFGAIEEYVSCIKNNQGNADKLADLVDLGTGRKYTKGAFQKYSIPQLSDYNRREVLVFFLNVLAVSGNYIIFAIDELEKIHEKSKARFSSFLTSYRELIDLKGTIKGHCLLTAATDASGSTLASINPAFERRISSFKLSLEVM
;
A
#
# COMPACT_ATOMS: atom_id res chain seq x y z
N MET A 1 -13.66 -12.21 -1.12
CA MET A 1 -12.74 -12.94 -2.03
C MET A 1 -12.41 -14.29 -1.41
N ASP A 2 -12.47 -15.40 -2.18
CA ASP A 2 -12.03 -16.73 -1.67
C ASP A 2 -10.50 -16.84 -1.75
N ILE A 3 -9.86 -17.05 -0.61
CA ILE A 3 -8.42 -17.24 -0.43
C ILE A 3 -8.13 -18.40 0.52
N SER A 4 -8.99 -19.42 0.51
CA SER A 4 -8.87 -20.59 1.40
C SER A 4 -7.50 -21.27 1.29
N ASN A 5 -6.85 -21.19 0.12
CA ASN A 5 -5.54 -21.75 -0.15
C ASN A 5 -4.36 -20.78 0.12
N LEU A 6 -4.62 -19.59 0.70
CA LEU A 6 -3.59 -18.54 0.86
C LEU A 6 -2.32 -19.03 1.58
N TRP A 7 -2.46 -19.92 2.55
CA TRP A 7 -1.31 -20.36 3.37
C TRP A 7 -0.81 -21.76 3.03
N GLU A 8 -1.26 -22.33 1.92
CA GLU A 8 -0.76 -23.60 1.45
C GLU A 8 0.70 -23.49 0.99
N LYS A 9 1.42 -24.62 1.06
CA LYS A 9 2.79 -24.66 0.57
C LYS A 9 2.81 -24.45 -0.94
N LEU A 10 3.53 -23.42 -1.38
CA LEU A 10 3.73 -23.14 -2.80
C LEU A 10 4.95 -23.94 -3.32
N GLU A 11 4.89 -24.32 -4.60
CA GLU A 11 6.01 -24.94 -5.30
C GLU A 11 6.50 -24.01 -6.41
N PRO A 12 7.47 -23.12 -6.10
CA PRO A 12 8.02 -22.22 -7.10
C PRO A 12 8.80 -23.01 -8.16
N LYS A 13 8.64 -22.64 -9.41
CA LYS A 13 9.37 -23.22 -10.55
C LYS A 13 10.40 -22.21 -11.09
N PRO A 14 11.68 -22.60 -11.25
CA PRO A 14 12.37 -23.77 -10.70
C PRO A 14 12.74 -23.54 -9.23
N CYS A 15 12.59 -24.58 -8.40
CA CYS A 15 12.97 -24.54 -6.99
C CYS A 15 14.43 -25.03 -6.83
N ASN A 16 15.33 -24.15 -6.46
CA ASN A 16 16.67 -24.52 -6.04
C ASN A 16 16.72 -24.64 -4.51
N LEU A 17 16.38 -25.82 -3.99
CA LEU A 17 16.34 -26.11 -2.56
C LEU A 17 17.69 -25.87 -1.86
N GLU A 18 18.81 -26.06 -2.57
CA GLU A 18 20.14 -25.85 -2.00
C GLU A 18 20.43 -24.34 -1.81
N ALA A 19 20.09 -23.52 -2.77
CA ALA A 19 20.21 -22.06 -2.64
C ALA A 19 19.36 -21.54 -1.47
N ILE A 20 18.13 -22.02 -1.34
CA ILE A 20 17.24 -21.67 -0.23
C ILE A 20 17.83 -22.10 1.12
N ARG A 21 18.38 -23.30 1.20
CA ARG A 21 19.02 -23.78 2.42
C ARG A 21 20.24 -22.95 2.80
N LEU A 22 21.00 -22.45 1.81
CA LEU A 22 22.12 -21.54 2.03
C LEU A 22 21.66 -20.18 2.52
N ASP A 23 20.61 -19.60 1.90
CA ASP A 23 20.03 -18.35 2.34
C ASP A 23 19.53 -18.42 3.79
N LEU A 24 18.77 -19.48 4.13
CA LEU A 24 18.28 -19.69 5.50
C LEU A 24 19.41 -19.88 6.51
N LYS A 25 20.49 -20.61 6.14
CA LYS A 25 21.69 -20.76 7.01
C LYS A 25 22.40 -19.42 7.21
N ALA A 26 22.37 -18.54 6.23
CA ALA A 26 22.93 -17.19 6.32
C ALA A 26 21.99 -16.19 7.03
N GLY A 27 20.82 -16.64 7.50
CA GLY A 27 19.80 -15.74 8.10
C GLY A 27 19.11 -14.84 7.08
N LEU A 28 19.20 -15.16 5.81
CA LEU A 28 18.55 -14.42 4.73
C LEU A 28 17.16 -14.97 4.45
N VAL A 29 16.24 -14.10 4.05
CA VAL A 29 14.93 -14.53 3.54
C VAL A 29 15.13 -14.99 2.10
N PRO A 30 14.74 -16.23 1.76
CA PRO A 30 14.82 -16.72 0.38
C PRO A 30 14.08 -15.78 -0.58
N ASN A 31 14.62 -15.61 -1.79
CA ASN A 31 13.99 -14.78 -2.81
C ASN A 31 12.58 -15.25 -3.22
N LEU A 32 12.30 -16.55 -3.02
CA LEU A 32 11.00 -17.17 -3.28
C LEU A 32 10.52 -17.89 -1.99
N PRO A 33 9.91 -17.17 -1.05
CA PRO A 33 9.31 -17.79 0.13
C PRO A 33 8.06 -18.57 -0.28
N TYR A 34 8.04 -19.87 -0.01
CA TYR A 34 6.96 -20.76 -0.43
C TYR A 34 6.14 -21.35 0.70
N PHE A 35 6.42 -21.00 1.93
CA PHE A 35 5.57 -21.36 3.06
C PHE A 35 5.78 -20.41 4.25
N VAL A 36 4.75 -20.34 5.06
CA VAL A 36 4.77 -19.67 6.36
C VAL A 36 4.35 -20.69 7.40
N THR A 37 5.23 -20.99 8.35
CA THR A 37 4.92 -21.94 9.43
C THR A 37 4.35 -21.25 10.65
N GLY A 38 3.43 -21.91 11.34
CA GLY A 38 2.84 -21.42 12.59
C GLY A 38 2.04 -20.12 12.46
N ASN A 39 1.84 -19.45 13.60
CA ASN A 39 1.17 -18.16 13.68
C ASN A 39 -0.28 -18.15 13.11
N GLU A 40 -1.05 -19.19 13.44
CA GLU A 40 -2.38 -19.43 12.86
C GLU A 40 -3.36 -18.27 13.13
N GLU A 41 -3.27 -17.62 14.29
CA GLU A 41 -4.11 -16.46 14.61
C GLU A 41 -3.76 -15.25 13.71
N LEU A 42 -2.47 -15.00 13.49
CA LEU A 42 -2.01 -13.95 12.57
C LEU A 42 -2.43 -14.26 11.13
N LYS A 43 -2.23 -15.49 10.66
CA LYS A 43 -2.67 -15.94 9.33
C LYS A 43 -4.16 -15.72 9.14
N LYS A 44 -4.98 -16.13 10.13
CA LYS A 44 -6.43 -15.93 10.09
C LYS A 44 -6.79 -14.46 9.96
N LYS A 45 -6.24 -13.59 10.83
CA LYS A 45 -6.52 -12.14 10.78
C LYS A 45 -6.07 -11.50 9.46
N LEU A 46 -4.91 -11.91 8.91
CA LEU A 46 -4.46 -11.45 7.60
C LEU A 46 -5.41 -11.92 6.49
N SER A 47 -5.85 -13.19 6.53
CA SER A 47 -6.83 -13.71 5.57
C SER A 47 -8.14 -12.96 5.65
N ASP A 48 -8.67 -12.69 6.85
CA ASP A 48 -9.91 -11.93 7.05
C ASP A 48 -9.79 -10.51 6.44
N ASN A 49 -8.69 -9.82 6.70
CA ASN A 49 -8.43 -8.48 6.15
C ASN A 49 -8.26 -8.48 4.63
N ILE A 50 -7.56 -9.47 4.08
CA ILE A 50 -7.31 -9.58 2.63
C ILE A 50 -8.57 -10.07 1.90
N SER A 51 -9.37 -10.95 2.48
CA SER A 51 -10.62 -11.42 1.87
C SER A 51 -11.63 -10.29 1.64
N ALA A 52 -11.60 -9.26 2.47
CA ALA A 52 -12.44 -8.06 2.37
C ALA A 52 -11.88 -6.96 1.45
N ILE A 53 -10.79 -7.24 0.70
CA ILE A 53 -10.06 -6.25 -0.10
C ILE A 53 -10.90 -5.56 -1.18
N ASP A 54 -11.98 -6.16 -1.61
CA ASP A 54 -12.91 -5.62 -2.62
C ASP A 54 -14.02 -4.74 -2.02
N SER A 55 -14.16 -4.71 -0.71
CA SER A 55 -15.23 -3.98 -0.03
C SER A 55 -14.77 -2.79 0.79
N GLN A 56 -13.56 -2.86 1.35
CA GLN A 56 -13.06 -1.81 2.24
C GLN A 56 -11.53 -1.75 2.25
N PHE A 57 -11.01 -0.57 2.60
CA PHE A 57 -9.60 -0.42 2.89
C PHE A 57 -9.26 -0.99 4.26
N SER A 58 -8.33 -1.92 4.31
CA SER A 58 -7.93 -2.61 5.54
C SER A 58 -6.48 -2.35 5.93
N PHE A 59 -6.19 -2.44 7.23
CA PHE A 59 -4.86 -2.24 7.80
C PHE A 59 -4.43 -3.44 8.62
N SER A 60 -3.13 -3.76 8.57
CA SER A 60 -2.49 -4.68 9.52
C SER A 60 -1.09 -4.16 9.87
N TYR A 61 -0.82 -4.05 11.15
CA TYR A 61 0.47 -3.64 11.68
C TYR A 61 1.14 -4.83 12.38
N ILE A 62 2.10 -5.46 11.70
CA ILE A 62 2.77 -6.68 12.16
C ILE A 62 3.97 -6.29 13.02
N VAL A 63 3.98 -6.74 14.27
CA VAL A 63 5.07 -6.47 15.22
C VAL A 63 5.69 -7.78 15.68
N ALA A 64 7.00 -7.86 15.62
CA ALA A 64 7.75 -9.01 16.11
C ALA A 64 9.23 -8.68 16.28
N ASN A 65 9.93 -9.49 17.05
CA ASN A 65 11.38 -9.40 17.18
C ASN A 65 12.11 -9.68 15.87
N TYR A 66 13.38 -9.33 15.80
CA TYR A 66 14.26 -9.69 14.68
C TYR A 66 14.26 -11.22 14.48
N GLY A 67 14.27 -11.65 13.22
CA GLY A 67 14.34 -13.07 12.87
C GLY A 67 13.00 -13.82 12.90
N ASN A 68 11.90 -13.23 13.38
CA ASN A 68 10.61 -13.91 13.53
C ASN A 68 9.79 -14.04 12.22
N GLY A 69 10.38 -13.80 11.06
CA GLY A 69 9.74 -14.10 9.78
C GLY A 69 8.79 -13.02 9.23
N LYS A 70 8.78 -11.77 9.74
CA LYS A 70 7.97 -10.66 9.19
C LYS A 70 8.15 -10.50 7.69
N THR A 71 9.40 -10.34 7.25
CA THR A 71 9.77 -10.22 5.83
C THR A 71 9.33 -11.43 5.02
N ASN A 72 9.45 -12.65 5.60
CA ASN A 72 9.02 -13.88 4.93
C ASN A 72 7.51 -13.88 4.64
N ILE A 73 6.68 -13.45 5.60
CA ILE A 73 5.23 -13.34 5.41
C ILE A 73 4.90 -12.34 4.28
N LEU A 74 5.51 -11.15 4.30
CA LEU A 74 5.24 -10.13 3.28
C LEU A 74 5.70 -10.58 1.88
N ARG A 75 6.85 -11.25 1.79
CA ARG A 75 7.36 -11.83 0.54
C ARG A 75 6.54 -13.02 0.06
N TYR A 76 6.03 -13.85 0.97
CA TYR A 76 5.12 -14.93 0.64
C TYR A 76 3.84 -14.38 0.00
N LEU A 77 3.24 -13.35 0.61
CA LEU A 77 2.06 -12.69 0.06
C LEU A 77 2.36 -12.07 -1.31
N GLU A 78 3.52 -11.41 -1.49
CA GLU A 78 3.94 -10.87 -2.78
C GLU A 78 3.99 -11.97 -3.85
N TYR A 79 4.63 -13.09 -3.56
CA TYR A 79 4.71 -14.21 -4.49
C TYR A 79 3.34 -14.83 -4.78
N PHE A 80 2.55 -15.10 -3.73
CA PHE A 80 1.23 -15.69 -3.88
C PHE A 80 0.33 -14.84 -4.80
N PHE A 81 0.13 -13.57 -4.51
CA PHE A 81 -0.78 -12.73 -5.27
C PHE A 81 -0.24 -12.28 -6.63
N ASN A 82 1.06 -12.18 -6.79
CA ASN A 82 1.62 -11.75 -8.07
C ASN A 82 1.79 -12.90 -9.07
N GLU A 83 2.09 -14.12 -8.59
CA GLU A 83 2.45 -15.26 -9.45
C GLU A 83 1.45 -16.41 -9.41
N VAL A 84 0.85 -16.71 -8.25
CA VAL A 84 0.00 -17.90 -8.06
C VAL A 84 -1.48 -17.57 -8.20
N PHE A 85 -1.97 -16.60 -7.47
CA PHE A 85 -3.38 -16.19 -7.45
C PHE A 85 -3.74 -15.40 -8.72
N LYS A 86 -4.68 -15.93 -9.52
CA LYS A 86 -5.08 -15.31 -10.80
C LYS A 86 -6.58 -15.02 -10.91
N GLU A 87 -7.34 -15.33 -9.87
CA GLU A 87 -8.80 -15.20 -9.91
C GLU A 87 -9.29 -13.75 -9.96
N ARG A 88 -8.50 -12.81 -9.46
CA ARG A 88 -8.78 -11.37 -9.45
C ARG A 88 -7.51 -10.56 -9.65
N ASN A 89 -7.67 -9.31 -10.08
CA ASN A 89 -6.54 -8.37 -10.22
C ASN A 89 -6.09 -7.83 -8.85
N VAL A 90 -5.59 -8.72 -8.00
CA VAL A 90 -4.94 -8.36 -6.73
C VAL A 90 -3.43 -8.44 -6.91
N LYS A 91 -2.73 -7.38 -6.56
CA LYS A 91 -1.26 -7.34 -6.64
C LYS A 91 -0.67 -6.85 -5.32
N VAL A 92 0.43 -7.46 -4.91
CA VAL A 92 1.19 -7.00 -3.75
C VAL A 92 2.35 -6.13 -4.21
N ALA A 93 2.46 -4.96 -3.62
CA ALA A 93 3.61 -4.08 -3.75
C ALA A 93 4.45 -4.14 -2.48
N TYR A 94 5.45 -5.01 -2.47
CA TYR A 94 6.41 -5.06 -1.38
C TYR A 94 7.40 -3.90 -1.49
N TRP A 95 7.64 -3.23 -0.36
CA TRP A 95 8.56 -2.11 -0.23
C TRP A 95 9.27 -2.15 1.11
N ARG A 96 10.58 -1.88 1.12
CA ARG A 96 11.31 -1.63 2.37
C ARG A 96 11.23 -0.15 2.70
N ALA A 97 10.94 0.16 3.96
CA ALA A 97 10.91 1.52 4.43
C ALA A 97 12.25 2.22 4.18
N ASP A 98 12.17 3.43 3.63
CA ASP A 98 13.31 4.25 3.29
C ASP A 98 13.26 5.54 4.09
N VAL A 99 14.39 5.93 4.64
CA VAL A 99 14.52 7.12 5.48
C VAL A 99 14.19 8.41 4.72
N ASP A 100 14.43 8.42 3.42
CA ASP A 100 14.16 9.59 2.58
C ASP A 100 12.67 9.70 2.19
N LYS A 101 11.88 8.64 2.39
CA LYS A 101 10.43 8.61 2.17
C LYS A 101 9.69 8.48 3.50
N TYR A 102 9.76 9.52 4.30
CA TYR A 102 9.17 9.61 5.64
C TYR A 102 7.74 10.14 5.69
N ASP A 103 7.05 10.12 4.56
CA ASP A 103 5.63 10.40 4.45
C ASP A 103 4.96 9.22 3.75
N LEU A 104 4.04 8.55 4.46
CA LEU A 104 3.40 7.34 3.94
C LEU A 104 2.53 7.64 2.71
N ILE A 105 1.82 8.77 2.69
CA ILE A 105 0.95 9.14 1.58
C ILE A 105 1.77 9.33 0.30
N LEU A 106 2.88 10.06 0.39
CA LEU A 106 3.80 10.24 -0.74
C LEU A 106 4.47 8.92 -1.14
N LEU A 107 4.77 8.04 -0.19
CA LEU A 107 5.31 6.71 -0.49
C LEU A 107 4.30 5.87 -1.28
N LEU A 108 3.03 5.84 -0.89
CA LEU A 108 2.00 5.10 -1.61
C LEU A 108 1.78 5.68 -3.02
N LEU A 109 1.73 6.99 -3.19
CA LEU A 109 1.69 7.65 -4.50
C LEU A 109 2.89 7.26 -5.37
N TYR A 110 4.09 7.22 -4.79
CA TYR A 110 5.30 6.78 -5.47
C TYR A 110 5.23 5.31 -5.91
N ILE A 111 4.71 4.42 -5.05
CA ILE A 111 4.51 3.00 -5.39
C ILE A 111 3.50 2.86 -6.53
N ILE A 112 2.40 3.60 -6.50
CA ILE A 112 1.42 3.65 -7.60
C ILE A 112 2.11 4.07 -8.91
N GLN A 113 2.93 5.12 -8.86
CA GLN A 113 3.67 5.62 -10.03
C GLN A 113 4.57 4.55 -10.67
N ILE A 114 5.34 3.81 -9.87
CA ILE A 114 6.35 2.89 -10.41
C ILE A 114 5.83 1.48 -10.70
N ARG A 115 4.75 1.05 -10.05
CA ARG A 115 4.23 -0.31 -10.16
C ARG A 115 2.87 -0.39 -10.87
N PHE A 116 2.03 0.63 -10.74
CA PHE A 116 0.62 0.58 -11.15
C PHE A 116 0.20 1.69 -12.12
N LYS A 117 1.16 2.49 -12.62
CA LYS A 117 0.87 3.58 -13.57
C LYS A 117 0.07 3.12 -14.77
N LYS A 118 0.43 1.98 -15.38
CA LYS A 118 -0.25 1.44 -16.56
C LYS A 118 -1.68 1.03 -16.23
N GLN A 119 -1.89 0.32 -15.12
CA GLN A 119 -3.22 -0.09 -14.66
C GLN A 119 -4.10 1.13 -14.35
N LEU A 120 -3.54 2.15 -13.72
CA LEU A 120 -4.27 3.37 -13.41
C LEU A 120 -4.68 4.13 -14.68
N ILE A 121 -3.80 4.22 -15.68
CA ILE A 121 -4.13 4.84 -16.98
C ILE A 121 -5.22 4.03 -17.69
N SER A 122 -5.11 2.70 -17.75
CA SER A 122 -6.13 1.82 -18.34
C SER A 122 -7.47 2.00 -17.66
N ALA A 123 -7.49 2.00 -16.32
CA ALA A 123 -8.68 2.25 -15.54
C ALA A 123 -9.33 3.60 -15.88
N MET A 124 -8.54 4.68 -15.95
CA MET A 124 -9.05 6.01 -16.33
C MET A 124 -9.63 6.05 -17.74
N GLN A 125 -9.12 5.23 -18.67
CA GLN A 125 -9.63 5.14 -20.05
C GLN A 125 -10.92 4.34 -20.17
N GLU A 126 -11.07 3.31 -19.36
CA GLU A 126 -12.13 2.29 -19.47
C GLU A 126 -13.36 2.59 -18.60
N LEU A 127 -13.18 3.32 -17.48
CA LEU A 127 -14.29 3.66 -16.58
C LEU A 127 -15.31 4.58 -17.25
N SER A 128 -16.58 4.33 -16.99
CA SER A 128 -17.66 5.25 -17.36
C SER A 128 -17.56 6.56 -16.57
N ILE A 129 -18.32 7.56 -17.00
CA ILE A 129 -18.42 8.84 -16.28
C ILE A 129 -18.96 8.61 -14.87
N ASP A 130 -19.98 7.75 -14.73
CA ASP A 130 -20.60 7.44 -13.44
C ASP A 130 -19.61 6.72 -12.51
N ASP A 131 -18.80 5.81 -13.06
CA ASP A 131 -17.75 5.13 -12.29
C ASP A 131 -16.65 6.09 -11.81
N LEU A 132 -16.27 7.08 -12.61
CA LEU A 132 -15.32 8.12 -12.22
C LEU A 132 -15.91 9.01 -11.11
N ASP A 133 -17.21 9.34 -11.18
CA ASP A 133 -17.90 10.07 -10.13
C ASP A 133 -18.03 9.23 -8.85
N ASP A 134 -18.26 7.92 -8.97
CA ASP A 134 -18.26 6.99 -7.85
C ASP A 134 -16.87 6.84 -7.19
N ALA A 135 -15.80 6.97 -7.96
CA ALA A 135 -14.44 7.00 -7.42
C ALA A 135 -14.09 8.32 -6.71
N ALA A 136 -14.79 9.41 -7.04
CA ALA A 136 -14.53 10.76 -6.55
C ALA A 136 -15.21 11.04 -5.19
N ILE A 137 -14.96 10.20 -4.19
CA ILE A 137 -15.54 10.36 -2.86
C ILE A 137 -14.99 11.62 -2.19
N LYS A 138 -15.89 12.53 -1.85
CA LYS A 138 -15.57 13.71 -1.04
C LYS A 138 -15.60 13.35 0.44
N TYR A 139 -14.73 13.98 1.22
CA TYR A 139 -14.73 13.87 2.66
C TYR A 139 -14.60 15.26 3.31
N GLU A 140 -14.94 15.32 4.58
CA GLU A 140 -14.84 16.56 5.35
C GLU A 140 -13.39 17.10 5.31
N ASN A 141 -13.24 18.39 5.08
CA ASN A 141 -11.95 19.07 4.90
C ASN A 141 -11.20 18.72 3.60
N SER A 142 -11.88 18.27 2.54
CA SER A 142 -11.25 18.17 1.22
C SER A 142 -11.05 19.55 0.61
N PHE A 143 -10.00 19.70 -0.21
CA PHE A 143 -9.61 20.96 -0.87
C PHE A 143 -10.12 21.09 -2.31
N GLY A 144 -10.95 20.14 -2.77
CA GLY A 144 -11.54 20.16 -4.10
C GLY A 144 -10.64 19.64 -5.22
N ALA A 145 -9.44 19.15 -4.92
CA ALA A 145 -8.53 18.63 -5.94
C ALA A 145 -9.13 17.47 -6.74
N ILE A 146 -9.94 16.64 -6.14
CA ILE A 146 -10.58 15.48 -6.79
C ILE A 146 -11.46 15.94 -7.97
N GLU A 147 -12.23 17.01 -7.82
CA GLU A 147 -13.13 17.51 -8.87
C GLU A 147 -12.36 17.94 -10.13
N GLU A 148 -11.23 18.61 -9.93
CA GLU A 148 -10.38 19.07 -11.01
C GLU A 148 -9.71 17.89 -11.73
N TYR A 149 -9.26 16.87 -10.99
CA TYR A 149 -8.74 15.62 -11.57
C TYR A 149 -9.82 14.88 -12.37
N VAL A 150 -11.01 14.70 -11.83
CA VAL A 150 -12.15 14.06 -12.52
C VAL A 150 -12.47 14.78 -13.82
N SER A 151 -12.62 16.11 -13.76
CA SER A 151 -12.90 16.94 -14.94
C SER A 151 -11.80 16.79 -16.00
N CYS A 152 -10.54 16.80 -15.58
CA CYS A 152 -9.42 16.62 -16.49
C CYS A 152 -9.41 15.22 -17.15
N ILE A 153 -9.72 14.15 -16.39
CA ILE A 153 -9.81 12.80 -16.93
C ILE A 153 -10.94 12.70 -17.94
N LYS A 154 -12.18 13.14 -17.59
CA LYS A 154 -13.34 13.13 -18.48
C LYS A 154 -13.05 13.79 -19.84
N ASN A 155 -12.32 14.91 -19.81
CA ASN A 155 -11.95 15.64 -21.03
C ASN A 155 -10.83 14.99 -21.84
N ASN A 156 -10.14 13.97 -21.30
CA ASN A 156 -8.93 13.40 -21.91
C ASN A 156 -8.92 11.86 -21.93
N GLN A 157 -10.04 11.17 -21.66
CA GLN A 157 -10.10 9.70 -21.57
C GLN A 157 -9.52 8.99 -22.80
N GLY A 158 -9.79 9.51 -23.99
CA GLY A 158 -9.26 8.94 -25.24
C GLY A 158 -7.75 9.17 -25.49
N ASN A 159 -7.02 9.84 -24.57
CA ASN A 159 -5.63 10.21 -24.78
C ASN A 159 -4.72 9.68 -23.66
N ALA A 160 -4.12 8.51 -23.89
CA ALA A 160 -3.25 7.83 -22.92
C ALA A 160 -2.06 8.69 -22.47
N ASP A 161 -1.46 9.49 -23.37
CA ASP A 161 -0.30 10.33 -23.03
C ASP A 161 -0.69 11.44 -22.06
N LYS A 162 -1.85 12.07 -22.26
CA LYS A 162 -2.36 13.08 -21.32
C LYS A 162 -2.72 12.48 -19.97
N LEU A 163 -3.34 11.29 -19.93
CA LEU A 163 -3.60 10.58 -18.68
C LEU A 163 -2.29 10.17 -17.99
N ALA A 164 -1.27 9.77 -18.76
CA ALA A 164 0.04 9.48 -18.19
C ALA A 164 0.70 10.70 -17.57
N ASP A 165 0.56 11.87 -18.22
CA ASP A 165 1.02 13.15 -17.66
C ASP A 165 0.27 13.48 -16.35
N LEU A 166 -1.05 13.26 -16.34
CA LEU A 166 -1.89 13.49 -15.15
C LEU A 166 -1.46 12.62 -13.96
N VAL A 167 -1.19 11.34 -14.20
CA VAL A 167 -0.64 10.43 -13.17
C VAL A 167 0.73 10.90 -12.69
N ASP A 168 1.62 11.33 -13.60
CA ASP A 168 2.93 11.86 -13.22
C ASP A 168 2.84 13.13 -12.35
N LEU A 169 1.85 13.98 -12.59
CA LEU A 169 1.58 15.18 -11.77
C LEU A 169 1.00 14.79 -10.40
N GLY A 170 0.00 13.93 -10.38
CA GLY A 170 -0.67 13.51 -9.13
C GLY A 170 0.18 12.64 -8.21
N THR A 171 1.22 11.99 -8.75
CA THR A 171 2.17 11.21 -7.95
C THR A 171 3.44 11.98 -7.59
N GLY A 172 3.56 13.23 -8.02
CA GLY A 172 4.73 14.07 -7.75
C GLY A 172 5.97 13.75 -8.60
N ARG A 173 5.83 12.92 -9.64
CA ARG A 173 6.95 12.66 -10.58
C ARG A 173 7.29 13.88 -11.43
N LYS A 174 6.26 14.63 -11.86
CA LYS A 174 6.39 15.94 -12.51
C LYS A 174 5.93 17.02 -11.54
N TYR A 175 6.71 18.10 -11.41
CA TYR A 175 6.46 19.10 -10.37
C TYR A 175 6.52 20.55 -10.85
N THR A 176 6.53 20.78 -12.18
CA THR A 176 6.59 22.13 -12.73
C THR A 176 5.22 22.80 -12.71
N LYS A 177 5.15 24.02 -12.19
CA LYS A 177 3.91 24.81 -12.11
C LYS A 177 3.17 24.89 -13.46
N GLY A 178 3.89 25.10 -14.56
CA GLY A 178 3.31 25.15 -15.90
C GLY A 178 2.64 23.85 -16.35
N ALA A 179 3.14 22.69 -15.87
CA ALA A 179 2.54 21.40 -16.19
C ALA A 179 1.16 21.22 -15.51
N PHE A 180 1.02 21.66 -14.25
CA PHE A 180 -0.28 21.66 -13.55
C PHE A 180 -1.27 22.66 -14.20
N GLN A 181 -0.81 23.85 -14.56
CA GLN A 181 -1.64 24.86 -15.23
C GLN A 181 -2.15 24.39 -16.59
N LYS A 182 -1.33 23.64 -17.36
CA LYS A 182 -1.72 23.06 -18.66
C LYS A 182 -2.97 22.17 -18.55
N TYR A 183 -3.15 21.48 -17.43
CA TYR A 183 -4.26 20.56 -17.20
C TYR A 183 -5.35 21.14 -16.28
N SER A 184 -5.19 22.41 -15.85
CA SER A 184 -6.12 23.06 -14.90
C SER A 184 -6.36 22.26 -13.63
N ILE A 185 -5.29 21.61 -13.12
CA ILE A 185 -5.30 20.87 -11.85
C ILE A 185 -4.41 21.55 -10.81
N PRO A 186 -4.72 21.40 -9.52
CA PRO A 186 -3.92 22.02 -8.47
C PRO A 186 -2.56 21.37 -8.36
N GLN A 187 -1.54 22.15 -8.08
CA GLN A 187 -0.21 21.62 -7.78
C GLN A 187 -0.27 20.74 -6.53
N LEU A 188 0.37 19.57 -6.59
CA LEU A 188 0.45 18.66 -5.44
C LEU A 188 1.12 19.36 -4.25
N SER A 189 0.46 19.29 -3.09
CA SER A 189 0.87 19.94 -1.86
C SER A 189 0.58 19.03 -0.65
N ASP A 190 1.04 19.44 0.52
CA ASP A 190 0.74 18.73 1.78
C ASP A 190 -0.77 18.69 2.09
N TYR A 191 -1.55 19.59 1.52
CA TYR A 191 -2.99 19.68 1.75
C TYR A 191 -3.80 18.74 0.86
N ASN A 192 -3.47 18.64 -0.43
CA ASN A 192 -4.28 17.90 -1.41
C ASN A 192 -3.73 16.51 -1.79
N ARG A 193 -2.49 16.14 -1.41
CA ARG A 193 -1.90 14.83 -1.74
C ARG A 193 -2.74 13.64 -1.25
N ARG A 194 -3.46 13.81 -0.12
CA ARG A 194 -4.38 12.80 0.41
C ARG A 194 -5.56 12.55 -0.51
N GLU A 195 -6.15 13.63 -1.01
CA GLU A 195 -7.27 13.56 -1.95
C GLU A 195 -6.87 12.83 -3.22
N VAL A 196 -5.70 13.17 -3.78
CA VAL A 196 -5.17 12.52 -4.98
C VAL A 196 -4.90 11.05 -4.75
N LEU A 197 -4.33 10.67 -3.59
CA LEU A 197 -4.13 9.26 -3.22
C LEU A 197 -5.46 8.52 -3.14
N VAL A 198 -6.43 9.05 -2.38
CA VAL A 198 -7.77 8.45 -2.23
C VAL A 198 -8.42 8.26 -3.59
N PHE A 199 -8.38 9.27 -4.44
CA PHE A 199 -8.97 9.22 -5.77
C PHE A 199 -8.30 8.15 -6.65
N PHE A 200 -6.97 8.09 -6.72
CA PHE A 200 -6.28 7.10 -7.52
C PHE A 200 -6.53 5.66 -7.03
N LEU A 201 -6.58 5.47 -5.72
CA LEU A 201 -6.96 4.17 -5.14
C LEU A 201 -8.40 3.80 -5.51
N ASN A 202 -9.33 4.73 -5.40
CA ASN A 202 -10.73 4.49 -5.74
C ASN A 202 -10.91 4.20 -7.24
N VAL A 203 -10.21 4.90 -8.14
CA VAL A 203 -10.20 4.61 -9.59
C VAL A 203 -9.74 3.17 -9.85
N LEU A 204 -8.65 2.73 -9.20
CA LEU A 204 -8.18 1.36 -9.30
C LEU A 204 -9.21 0.36 -8.75
N ALA A 205 -9.81 0.62 -7.60
CA ALA A 205 -10.78 -0.28 -6.98
C ALA A 205 -12.06 -0.41 -7.81
N VAL A 206 -12.61 0.69 -8.31
CA VAL A 206 -13.82 0.68 -9.16
C VAL A 206 -13.56 -0.07 -10.47
N SER A 207 -12.34 -0.01 -11.01
CA SER A 207 -11.94 -0.83 -12.17
C SER A 207 -11.59 -2.29 -11.82
N GLY A 208 -11.80 -2.74 -10.58
CA GLY A 208 -11.52 -4.10 -10.13
C GLY A 208 -10.04 -4.41 -9.90
N ASN A 209 -9.17 -3.40 -9.82
CA ASN A 209 -7.75 -3.57 -9.53
C ASN A 209 -7.46 -3.25 -8.06
N TYR A 210 -6.94 -4.22 -7.32
CA TYR A 210 -6.69 -4.09 -5.88
C TYR A 210 -5.21 -4.21 -5.56
N ILE A 211 -4.73 -3.41 -4.61
CA ILE A 211 -3.33 -3.39 -4.19
C ILE A 211 -3.24 -3.77 -2.71
N ILE A 212 -2.33 -4.67 -2.40
CA ILE A 212 -1.82 -4.91 -1.06
C ILE A 212 -0.47 -4.20 -0.96
N PHE A 213 -0.43 -3.08 -0.27
CA PHE A 213 0.84 -2.41 0.05
C PHE A 213 1.50 -3.12 1.22
N ALA A 214 2.68 -3.66 1.02
CA ALA A 214 3.45 -4.38 2.04
C ALA A 214 4.73 -3.60 2.37
N ILE A 215 4.70 -2.81 3.45
CA ILE A 215 5.82 -1.96 3.86
C ILE A 215 6.56 -2.61 5.02
N ASP A 216 7.83 -2.95 4.80
CA ASP A 216 8.68 -3.65 5.75
C ASP A 216 9.72 -2.72 6.40
N GLU A 217 10.28 -3.14 7.53
CA GLU A 217 11.42 -2.50 8.20
C GLU A 217 11.18 -1.04 8.61
N LEU A 218 9.99 -0.72 9.16
CA LEU A 218 9.66 0.65 9.60
C LEU A 218 10.64 1.20 10.65
N GLU A 219 11.26 0.32 11.43
CA GLU A 219 12.29 0.68 12.40
C GLU A 219 13.47 1.44 11.80
N LYS A 220 13.80 1.23 10.54
CA LYS A 220 14.91 1.94 9.86
C LYS A 220 14.69 3.45 9.80
N ILE A 221 13.44 3.90 9.66
CA ILE A 221 13.12 5.33 9.71
C ILE A 221 13.37 5.86 11.11
N HIS A 222 12.96 5.11 12.15
CA HIS A 222 13.14 5.47 13.55
C HIS A 222 14.63 5.53 13.95
N GLU A 223 15.40 4.50 13.58
CA GLU A 223 16.83 4.40 13.89
C GLU A 223 17.63 5.60 13.36
N LYS A 224 17.26 6.10 12.18
CA LYS A 224 17.93 7.23 11.57
C LYS A 224 17.42 8.59 12.02
N SER A 225 16.10 8.73 12.28
CA SER A 225 15.53 10.01 12.71
C SER A 225 14.16 9.85 13.37
N LYS A 226 14.09 10.14 14.67
CA LYS A 226 12.83 10.17 15.42
C LYS A 226 11.83 11.18 14.83
N ALA A 227 12.29 12.34 14.35
CA ALA A 227 11.43 13.36 13.76
C ALA A 227 10.79 12.87 12.45
N ARG A 228 11.56 12.24 11.55
CA ARG A 228 11.04 11.64 10.32
C ARG A 228 10.08 10.50 10.62
N PHE A 229 10.38 9.67 11.61
CA PHE A 229 9.48 8.61 12.02
C PHE A 229 8.16 9.16 12.58
N SER A 230 8.20 10.22 13.39
CA SER A 230 6.99 10.90 13.86
C SER A 230 6.15 11.46 12.71
N SER A 231 6.78 12.03 11.67
CA SER A 231 6.09 12.48 10.45
C SER A 231 5.45 11.32 9.71
N PHE A 232 6.16 10.20 9.56
CA PHE A 232 5.63 8.98 8.96
C PHE A 232 4.39 8.46 9.72
N LEU A 233 4.47 8.38 11.04
CA LEU A 233 3.34 7.95 11.88
C LEU A 233 2.15 8.93 11.79
N THR A 234 2.41 10.22 11.60
CA THR A 234 1.37 11.23 11.41
C THR A 234 0.63 11.01 10.09
N SER A 235 1.35 10.85 8.97
CA SER A 235 0.73 10.55 7.67
C SER A 235 0.02 9.18 7.65
N TYR A 236 0.53 8.20 8.41
CA TYR A 236 -0.13 6.91 8.57
C TYR A 236 -1.46 7.06 9.32
N ARG A 237 -1.48 7.82 10.44
CA ARG A 237 -2.71 8.12 11.17
C ARG A 237 -3.74 8.80 10.28
N GLU A 238 -3.33 9.79 9.47
CA GLU A 238 -4.19 10.47 8.51
C GLU A 238 -4.84 9.47 7.53
N LEU A 239 -4.07 8.48 7.06
CA LEU A 239 -4.59 7.45 6.18
C LEU A 239 -5.59 6.51 6.89
N ILE A 240 -5.35 6.17 8.16
CA ILE A 240 -6.31 5.38 8.96
C ILE A 240 -7.63 6.17 9.14
N ASP A 241 -7.54 7.46 9.39
CA ASP A 241 -8.72 8.32 9.55
C ASP A 241 -9.54 8.42 8.23
N LEU A 242 -8.91 8.22 7.07
CA LEU A 242 -9.55 8.20 5.75
C LEU A 242 -10.04 6.83 5.28
N LYS A 243 -9.89 5.76 6.08
CA LYS A 243 -10.23 4.39 5.65
C LYS A 243 -11.65 4.24 5.08
N GLY A 244 -12.62 4.99 5.59
CA GLY A 244 -14.02 4.95 5.14
C GLY A 244 -14.27 5.62 3.77
N THR A 245 -13.28 6.37 3.24
CA THR A 245 -13.37 7.02 1.93
C THR A 245 -12.59 6.29 0.84
N ILE A 246 -11.78 5.29 1.23
CA ILE A 246 -11.00 4.49 0.30
C ILE A 246 -11.73 3.17 0.04
N LYS A 247 -12.01 2.90 -1.21
CA LYS A 247 -12.59 1.64 -1.67
C LYS A 247 -11.50 0.59 -1.82
N GLY A 248 -11.73 -0.58 -1.27
CA GLY A 248 -10.81 -1.70 -1.43
C GLY A 248 -9.40 -1.48 -0.87
N HIS A 249 -8.46 -2.26 -1.35
CA HIS A 249 -7.03 -2.25 -1.00
C HIS A 249 -6.70 -2.69 0.44
N CYS A 250 -5.42 -2.96 0.68
CA CYS A 250 -4.93 -3.35 2.00
C CYS A 250 -3.54 -2.74 2.24
N LEU A 251 -3.28 -2.25 3.46
CA LEU A 251 -1.96 -1.81 3.89
C LEU A 251 -1.44 -2.72 5.01
N LEU A 252 -0.40 -3.46 4.69
CA LEU A 252 0.35 -4.28 5.64
C LEU A 252 1.66 -3.56 5.94
N THR A 253 1.92 -3.31 7.21
CA THR A 253 3.20 -2.72 7.64
C THR A 253 3.85 -3.63 8.67
N ALA A 254 5.17 -3.71 8.65
CA ALA A 254 5.93 -4.53 9.57
C ALA A 254 7.03 -3.72 10.26
N ALA A 255 7.15 -3.92 11.57
CA ALA A 255 8.16 -3.29 12.41
C ALA A 255 8.71 -4.25 13.46
N THR A 256 9.88 -3.94 14.02
CA THR A 256 10.41 -4.69 15.18
C THR A 256 9.72 -4.26 16.47
N ASP A 257 9.67 -5.17 17.45
CA ASP A 257 9.01 -4.92 18.73
C ASP A 257 9.70 -3.83 19.55
N ALA A 258 11.00 -3.65 19.36
CA ALA A 258 11.74 -2.53 19.97
C ALA A 258 11.16 -1.16 19.58
N SER A 259 10.54 -1.04 18.40
CA SER A 259 9.80 0.15 17.99
C SER A 259 8.40 0.22 18.62
N GLY A 260 7.81 -0.90 19.04
CA GLY A 260 6.48 -0.97 19.64
C GLY A 260 6.38 -0.25 20.99
N SER A 261 7.35 -0.44 21.87
CA SER A 261 7.41 0.26 23.17
C SER A 261 7.65 1.77 23.05
N THR A 262 8.22 2.22 21.92
CA THR A 262 8.52 3.63 21.63
C THR A 262 7.40 4.34 20.85
N LEU A 263 6.47 3.63 20.22
CA LEU A 263 5.37 4.23 19.45
C LEU A 263 4.50 5.14 20.32
N ALA A 264 4.10 4.66 21.50
CA ALA A 264 3.30 5.45 22.45
C ALA A 264 4.00 6.73 22.87
N SER A 265 5.33 6.71 23.03
CA SER A 265 6.12 7.90 23.40
C SER A 265 6.36 8.86 22.23
N ILE A 266 6.42 8.36 21.00
CA ILE A 266 6.67 9.17 19.80
C ILE A 266 5.39 9.78 19.24
N ASN A 267 4.33 8.99 19.15
CA ASN A 267 3.03 9.43 18.64
C ASN A 267 1.88 8.69 19.33
N PRO A 268 1.43 9.14 20.52
CA PRO A 268 0.35 8.49 21.28
C PRO A 268 -0.97 8.41 20.51
N ALA A 269 -1.22 9.38 19.63
CA ALA A 269 -2.44 9.40 18.82
C ALA A 269 -2.43 8.31 17.74
N PHE A 270 -1.27 8.02 17.16
CA PHE A 270 -1.10 6.89 16.24
C PHE A 270 -1.23 5.56 16.97
N GLU A 271 -0.54 5.38 18.11
CA GLU A 271 -0.60 4.14 18.90
C GLU A 271 -2.04 3.75 19.24
N ARG A 272 -2.85 4.70 19.68
CA ARG A 272 -4.27 4.47 20.00
C ARG A 272 -5.07 4.00 18.78
N ARG A 273 -4.79 4.51 17.57
CA ARG A 273 -5.50 4.10 16.34
C ARG A 273 -5.03 2.77 15.81
N ILE A 274 -3.73 2.51 15.86
CA ILE A 274 -3.15 1.30 15.29
C ILE A 274 -3.37 0.07 16.19
N SER A 275 -3.64 0.26 17.47
CA SER A 275 -3.79 -0.83 18.45
C SER A 275 -4.82 -1.88 18.03
N SER A 276 -5.92 -1.47 17.39
CA SER A 276 -6.95 -2.39 16.88
C SER A 276 -6.53 -3.18 15.63
N PHE A 277 -5.44 -2.78 14.97
CA PHE A 277 -4.90 -3.42 13.76
C PHE A 277 -3.55 -4.11 14.00
N LYS A 278 -3.07 -4.07 15.25
CA LYS A 278 -1.79 -4.66 15.63
C LYS A 278 -1.87 -6.18 15.66
N LEU A 279 -0.93 -6.81 14.99
CA LEU A 279 -0.76 -8.26 14.93
C LEU A 279 0.62 -8.61 15.48
N SER A 280 0.67 -9.42 16.53
CA SER A 280 1.93 -9.91 17.09
C SER A 280 2.30 -11.25 16.44
N LEU A 281 3.56 -11.39 16.09
CA LEU A 281 4.14 -12.61 15.56
C LEU A 281 4.93 -13.28 16.67
N GLU A 282 4.46 -14.42 17.13
CA GLU A 282 5.09 -15.16 18.22
C GLU A 282 6.18 -16.10 17.69
N VAL A 283 7.23 -16.27 18.48
CA VAL A 283 8.26 -17.27 18.23
C VAL A 283 7.69 -18.63 18.64
N MET A 284 7.72 -19.58 17.74
CA MET A 284 7.47 -20.99 18.09
C MET A 284 8.73 -21.62 18.67
#